data_0701eff9a35d7959f6f1d15f0c4c3e9e
#
_entry.id   0701eff9a35d7959f6f1d15f0c4c3e9e
#
_cell.length_a   1.000
_cell.length_b   1.000
_cell.length_c   1.000
_cell.angle_alpha   90.00
_cell.angle_beta   90.00
_cell.angle_gamma   90.00
#
_symmetry.space_group_name_H-M   'P 1'
#
loop_
_entity.id
_entity.type
_entity.pdbx_description
1 polymer ?
#
loop_
_entity_poly.entity_id
_entity_poly.type
_entity_poly.pdbx_seq_one_letter_code
_entity_poly.pdbx_strand_id
1 'polypeptide(L)'
;GIIYCVTRKEVEGLYNYLKDLGYTVGKYHGGLKDEEKEYYQEEFLKENINLMIATNAFGMGIDKSNVRYVIHFTMPKNIESYYQEIGRAGRDGESANCYLLYNRSDVRTLEYLIYTTASLNRKEIEIRKLQEMINFCESKGCLRHFILNYFGEKNTRNYCNSCSNCLKDEEIRDYTIEAQKILSCVYRSREKYGISVLVDVLRGMTGPKIVNDKLNRLTTYGIMKEYSSRFIKDIIKTLIDFGYVDLKEGTYSMLKLNKKSLKILKSEMKVLFKLNESEEEVMLNKELFNILRNWRKDRALKEGIKPYIIFSDSTLIQISNVVPKNKE
;
A
#
# COMPACT_ATOMS: atom_id res chain seq x y z
N GLY A 1 -20.40 15.08 -4.24
CA GLY A 1 -19.19 14.26 -4.29
C GLY A 1 -18.89 13.66 -5.64
N ILE A 2 -17.70 13.12 -5.81
CA ILE A 2 -17.27 12.45 -7.05
C ILE A 2 -16.72 11.07 -6.70
N ILE A 3 -17.16 10.04 -7.43
CA ILE A 3 -16.59 8.68 -7.36
C ILE A 3 -15.89 8.38 -8.67
N TYR A 4 -14.58 8.16 -8.62
CA TYR A 4 -13.78 7.77 -9.78
C TYR A 4 -13.67 6.25 -9.89
N CYS A 5 -13.92 5.75 -11.10
CA CYS A 5 -13.75 4.37 -11.52
C CYS A 5 -12.78 4.30 -12.70
N VAL A 6 -12.05 3.20 -12.85
CA VAL A 6 -11.09 3.03 -13.94
C VAL A 6 -11.80 2.65 -15.25
N THR A 7 -12.87 1.88 -15.19
CA THR A 7 -13.57 1.37 -16.38
C THR A 7 -15.00 1.92 -16.52
N ARG A 8 -15.47 2.00 -17.77
CA ARG A 8 -16.87 2.36 -18.08
C ARG A 8 -17.86 1.38 -17.45
N LYS A 9 -17.51 0.09 -17.44
CA LYS A 9 -18.35 -0.97 -16.84
C LYS A 9 -18.55 -0.76 -15.35
N GLU A 10 -17.51 -0.36 -14.62
CA GLU A 10 -17.62 -0.02 -13.19
C GLU A 10 -18.51 1.20 -12.97
N VAL A 11 -18.36 2.25 -13.80
CA VAL A 11 -19.23 3.44 -13.72
C VAL A 11 -20.70 3.06 -13.89
N GLU A 12 -21.03 2.29 -14.93
CA GLU A 12 -22.40 1.87 -15.20
C GLU A 12 -22.94 0.95 -14.08
N GLY A 13 -22.14 0.00 -13.63
CA GLY A 13 -22.54 -0.92 -12.54
C GLY A 13 -22.80 -0.18 -11.22
N LEU A 14 -21.90 0.72 -10.83
CA LEU A 14 -22.05 1.49 -9.59
C LEU A 14 -23.18 2.51 -9.68
N TYR A 15 -23.37 3.15 -10.85
CA TYR A 15 -24.48 4.04 -11.12
C TYR A 15 -25.84 3.34 -10.94
N ASN A 16 -26.04 2.19 -11.57
CA ASN A 16 -27.27 1.43 -11.45
C ASN A 16 -27.49 0.98 -9.99
N TYR A 17 -26.49 0.45 -9.34
CA TYR A 17 -26.58 0.02 -7.94
C TYR A 17 -27.00 1.15 -7.00
N LEU A 18 -26.36 2.32 -7.09
CA LEU A 18 -26.71 3.45 -6.22
C LEU A 18 -28.05 4.07 -6.56
N LYS A 19 -28.45 4.07 -7.84
CA LYS A 19 -29.76 4.52 -8.29
C LYS A 19 -30.87 3.61 -7.75
N ASP A 20 -30.67 2.28 -7.78
CA ASP A 20 -31.61 1.30 -7.23
C ASP A 20 -31.79 1.45 -5.71
N LEU A 21 -30.74 1.94 -5.02
CA LEU A 21 -30.81 2.31 -3.60
C LEU A 21 -31.48 3.67 -3.33
N GLY A 22 -31.92 4.39 -4.38
CA GLY A 22 -32.64 5.65 -4.25
C GLY A 22 -31.73 6.90 -4.15
N TYR A 23 -30.43 6.78 -4.42
CA TYR A 23 -29.54 7.94 -4.45
C TYR A 23 -29.72 8.77 -5.74
N THR A 24 -29.63 10.09 -5.62
CA THR A 24 -29.60 11.02 -6.76
C THR A 24 -28.19 11.08 -7.33
N VAL A 25 -27.92 10.27 -8.33
CA VAL A 25 -26.59 10.06 -8.91
C VAL A 25 -26.56 10.41 -10.39
N GLY A 26 -25.41 10.89 -10.85
CA GLY A 26 -25.06 11.06 -12.25
C GLY A 26 -23.91 10.15 -12.66
N LYS A 27 -23.75 9.95 -13.96
CA LYS A 27 -22.65 9.18 -14.53
C LYS A 27 -21.91 9.95 -15.60
N TYR A 28 -20.61 9.71 -15.76
CA TYR A 28 -19.82 10.36 -16.80
C TYR A 28 -18.64 9.50 -17.26
N HIS A 29 -18.60 9.18 -18.54
CA HIS A 29 -17.47 8.49 -19.16
C HIS A 29 -17.43 8.74 -20.67
N GLY A 30 -16.30 8.47 -21.31
CA GLY A 30 -16.09 8.74 -22.73
C GLY A 30 -17.00 7.94 -23.71
N GLY A 31 -17.78 6.99 -23.22
CA GLY A 31 -18.75 6.22 -24.05
C GLY A 31 -20.16 6.80 -24.08
N LEU A 32 -20.45 7.83 -23.27
CA LEU A 32 -21.72 8.52 -23.29
C LEU A 32 -21.80 9.42 -24.53
N LYS A 33 -23.02 9.67 -25.02
CA LYS A 33 -23.28 10.69 -26.03
C LYS A 33 -23.01 12.09 -25.46
N ASP A 34 -22.69 13.04 -26.29
CA ASP A 34 -22.32 14.38 -25.81
C ASP A 34 -23.50 15.08 -25.11
N GLU A 35 -24.74 14.87 -25.57
CA GLU A 35 -25.95 15.35 -24.91
C GLU A 35 -26.13 14.78 -23.49
N GLU A 36 -25.80 13.49 -23.27
CA GLU A 36 -25.87 12.86 -21.96
C GLU A 36 -24.77 13.40 -21.03
N LYS A 37 -23.55 13.61 -21.55
CA LYS A 37 -22.44 14.21 -20.82
C LYS A 37 -22.79 15.61 -20.34
N GLU A 38 -23.33 16.44 -21.23
CA GLU A 38 -23.74 17.81 -20.95
C GLU A 38 -24.86 17.82 -19.89
N TYR A 39 -25.88 16.99 -20.06
CA TYR A 39 -26.97 16.84 -19.10
C TYR A 39 -26.47 16.51 -17.69
N TYR A 40 -25.69 15.43 -17.53
CA TYR A 40 -25.22 15.04 -16.21
C TYR A 40 -24.26 16.06 -15.60
N GLN A 41 -23.45 16.71 -16.41
CA GLN A 41 -22.55 17.76 -15.97
C GLN A 41 -23.31 18.99 -15.47
N GLU A 42 -24.31 19.46 -16.22
CA GLU A 42 -25.15 20.59 -15.80
C GLU A 42 -25.93 20.28 -14.53
N GLU A 43 -26.57 19.11 -14.46
CA GLU A 43 -27.34 18.71 -13.28
C GLU A 43 -26.47 18.60 -12.02
N PHE A 44 -25.21 18.16 -12.18
CA PHE A 44 -24.25 18.16 -11.09
C PHE A 44 -23.81 19.58 -10.69
N LEU A 45 -23.62 20.48 -11.63
CA LEU A 45 -23.28 21.88 -11.35
C LEU A 45 -24.45 22.62 -10.69
N LYS A 46 -25.70 22.35 -11.11
CA LYS A 46 -26.94 22.92 -10.54
C LYS A 46 -27.33 22.28 -9.19
N GLU A 47 -26.57 21.29 -8.70
CA GLU A 47 -26.84 20.55 -7.43
C GLU A 47 -28.11 19.69 -7.43
N ASN A 48 -28.70 19.44 -8.61
CA ASN A 48 -29.77 18.48 -8.77
C ASN A 48 -29.25 17.03 -8.63
N ILE A 49 -27.97 16.82 -8.91
CA ILE A 49 -27.23 15.58 -8.70
C ILE A 49 -26.16 15.84 -7.64
N ASN A 50 -26.21 15.11 -6.55
CA ASN A 50 -25.26 15.26 -5.44
C ASN A 50 -24.00 14.40 -5.57
N LEU A 51 -24.04 13.37 -6.40
CA LEU A 51 -22.97 12.39 -6.54
C LEU A 51 -22.75 12.05 -8.02
N MET A 52 -21.55 12.32 -8.51
CA MET A 52 -21.12 11.96 -9.86
C MET A 52 -20.23 10.71 -9.83
N ILE A 53 -20.58 9.70 -10.61
CA ILE A 53 -19.77 8.48 -10.80
C ILE A 53 -19.11 8.56 -12.17
N ALA A 54 -17.80 8.56 -12.22
CA ALA A 54 -17.12 8.90 -13.46
C ALA A 54 -15.79 8.16 -13.67
N THR A 55 -15.37 8.09 -14.93
CA THR A 55 -13.97 7.84 -15.26
C THR A 55 -13.16 9.15 -15.21
N ASN A 56 -11.84 9.06 -15.38
CA ASN A 56 -10.95 10.22 -15.47
C ASN A 56 -11.31 11.21 -16.62
N ALA A 57 -12.21 10.82 -17.52
CA ALA A 57 -12.78 11.73 -18.54
C ALA A 57 -13.60 12.88 -17.93
N PHE A 58 -14.13 12.68 -16.70
CA PHE A 58 -14.85 13.71 -15.97
C PHE A 58 -13.85 14.58 -15.21
N GLY A 59 -13.79 15.83 -15.56
CA GLY A 59 -12.96 16.74 -14.80
C GLY A 59 -12.23 17.80 -15.62
N MET A 60 -11.93 17.58 -16.87
CA MET A 60 -11.42 18.67 -17.72
C MET A 60 -12.55 19.70 -17.91
N GLY A 61 -12.35 20.91 -17.34
CA GLY A 61 -13.34 22.00 -17.45
C GLY A 61 -14.44 22.04 -16.38
N ILE A 62 -14.39 21.18 -15.35
CA ILE A 62 -15.36 21.23 -14.24
C ILE A 62 -14.81 22.11 -13.13
N ASP A 63 -15.45 23.26 -12.93
CA ASP A 63 -15.18 24.18 -11.84
C ASP A 63 -16.36 24.21 -10.85
N LYS A 64 -16.47 23.14 -10.06
CA LYS A 64 -17.37 23.06 -8.91
C LYS A 64 -16.56 23.17 -7.63
N SER A 65 -16.71 24.27 -6.91
CA SER A 65 -15.89 24.58 -5.75
C SER A 65 -16.24 23.76 -4.51
N ASN A 66 -17.53 23.43 -4.35
CA ASN A 66 -18.07 22.81 -3.12
C ASN A 66 -18.12 21.27 -3.15
N VAL A 67 -17.15 20.61 -3.78
CA VAL A 67 -17.02 19.16 -3.72
C VAL A 67 -16.51 18.74 -2.34
N ARG A 68 -17.34 18.04 -1.57
CA ARG A 68 -17.01 17.66 -0.17
C ARG A 68 -16.25 16.35 -0.05
N TYR A 69 -16.35 15.46 -1.05
CA TYR A 69 -15.58 14.23 -1.06
C TYR A 69 -15.27 13.76 -2.47
N VAL A 70 -14.10 13.15 -2.60
CA VAL A 70 -13.66 12.42 -3.78
C VAL A 70 -13.31 11.00 -3.36
N ILE A 71 -13.91 10.02 -4.01
CA ILE A 71 -13.71 8.60 -3.74
C ILE A 71 -13.11 7.95 -4.98
N HIS A 72 -11.97 7.29 -4.84
CA HIS A 72 -11.46 6.38 -5.85
C HIS A 72 -11.96 4.97 -5.53
N PHE A 73 -12.97 4.52 -6.25
CA PHE A 73 -13.54 3.19 -6.11
C PHE A 73 -12.57 2.10 -6.58
N THR A 74 -11.78 2.43 -7.59
CA THR A 74 -10.67 1.63 -8.11
C THR A 74 -9.40 2.48 -8.05
N MET A 75 -8.26 1.88 -7.74
CA MET A 75 -6.98 2.58 -7.68
C MET A 75 -6.65 3.26 -9.03
N PRO A 76 -6.32 4.56 -9.06
CA PRO A 76 -5.89 5.24 -10.28
C PRO A 76 -4.53 4.70 -10.77
N LYS A 77 -4.25 4.88 -12.05
CA LYS A 77 -3.05 4.29 -12.69
C LYS A 77 -1.72 4.93 -12.28
N ASN A 78 -1.74 6.16 -11.74
CA ASN A 78 -0.55 6.88 -11.30
C ASN A 78 -0.90 7.99 -10.32
N ILE A 79 0.12 8.52 -9.64
CA ILE A 79 -0.01 9.56 -8.62
C ILE A 79 -0.46 10.88 -9.22
N GLU A 80 -0.06 11.20 -10.45
CA GLU A 80 -0.44 12.45 -11.11
C GLU A 80 -1.95 12.51 -11.34
N SER A 81 -2.55 11.41 -11.84
CA SER A 81 -4.01 11.32 -12.02
C SER A 81 -4.71 11.41 -10.66
N TYR A 82 -4.24 10.66 -9.67
CA TYR A 82 -4.76 10.72 -8.31
C TYR A 82 -4.75 12.15 -7.76
N TYR A 83 -3.62 12.84 -7.86
CA TYR A 83 -3.45 14.20 -7.35
C TYR A 83 -4.36 15.22 -8.05
N GLN A 84 -4.51 15.11 -9.38
CA GLN A 84 -5.44 15.95 -10.14
C GLN A 84 -6.89 15.72 -9.76
N GLU A 85 -7.26 14.48 -9.50
CA GLU A 85 -8.63 14.08 -9.17
C GLU A 85 -9.01 14.51 -7.74
N ILE A 86 -8.13 14.29 -6.75
CA ILE A 86 -8.36 14.78 -5.39
C ILE A 86 -8.32 16.31 -5.27
N GLY A 87 -7.57 16.99 -6.14
CA GLY A 87 -7.51 18.46 -6.22
C GLY A 87 -8.82 19.13 -6.62
N ARG A 88 -9.88 18.37 -6.84
CA ARG A 88 -11.24 18.89 -7.06
C ARG A 88 -12.00 19.13 -5.77
N ALA A 89 -11.60 18.46 -4.70
CA ALA A 89 -12.25 18.57 -3.40
C ALA A 89 -11.85 19.87 -2.68
N GLY A 90 -12.83 20.55 -2.08
CA GLY A 90 -12.59 21.69 -1.18
C GLY A 90 -11.97 22.94 -1.83
N ARG A 91 -12.28 23.24 -3.10
CA ARG A 91 -11.75 24.43 -3.78
C ARG A 91 -12.26 25.76 -3.19
N ASP A 92 -13.33 25.69 -2.43
CA ASP A 92 -13.88 26.83 -1.68
C ASP A 92 -13.18 27.06 -0.33
N GLY A 93 -12.17 26.27 0.00
CA GLY A 93 -11.44 26.34 1.28
C GLY A 93 -12.09 25.57 2.42
N GLU A 94 -13.29 25.02 2.22
CA GLU A 94 -13.97 24.21 3.23
C GLU A 94 -13.39 22.79 3.30
N SER A 95 -13.58 22.15 4.46
CA SER A 95 -13.10 20.79 4.69
C SER A 95 -13.68 19.79 3.69
N ALA A 96 -12.82 18.95 3.12
CA ALA A 96 -13.20 17.91 2.19
C ALA A 96 -12.36 16.64 2.41
N ASN A 97 -12.95 15.49 2.13
CA ASN A 97 -12.31 14.20 2.34
C ASN A 97 -12.01 13.50 1.00
N CYS A 98 -10.84 12.87 0.93
CA CYS A 98 -10.45 12.05 -0.20
C CYS A 98 -10.23 10.61 0.26
N TYR A 99 -10.93 9.67 -0.36
CA TYR A 99 -10.86 8.25 -0.04
C TYR A 99 -10.31 7.48 -1.24
N LEU A 100 -9.45 6.52 -0.98
CA LEU A 100 -8.95 5.59 -1.99
C LEU A 100 -9.15 4.17 -1.50
N LEU A 101 -9.94 3.39 -2.23
CA LEU A 101 -10.09 1.96 -2.01
C LEU A 101 -8.98 1.25 -2.78
N TYR A 102 -8.13 0.52 -2.06
CA TYR A 102 -7.02 -0.22 -2.65
C TYR A 102 -7.25 -1.71 -2.56
N ASN A 103 -7.22 -2.37 -3.72
CA ASN A 103 -7.22 -3.81 -3.81
C ASN A 103 -6.10 -4.26 -4.77
N ARG A 104 -5.34 -5.28 -4.39
CA ARG A 104 -4.29 -5.84 -5.26
C ARG A 104 -4.80 -6.42 -6.58
N SER A 105 -6.08 -6.78 -6.67
CA SER A 105 -6.70 -7.19 -7.94
C SER A 105 -6.72 -6.07 -8.97
N ASP A 106 -6.82 -4.80 -8.53
CA ASP A 106 -6.87 -3.64 -9.41
C ASP A 106 -5.57 -3.46 -10.19
N VAL A 107 -4.44 -3.84 -9.57
CA VAL A 107 -3.11 -3.80 -10.21
C VAL A 107 -3.10 -4.61 -11.50
N ARG A 108 -3.66 -5.82 -11.49
CA ARG A 108 -3.71 -6.68 -12.69
C ARG A 108 -4.54 -6.07 -13.80
N THR A 109 -5.66 -5.44 -13.45
CA THR A 109 -6.52 -4.74 -14.40
C THR A 109 -5.80 -3.55 -15.03
N LEU A 110 -5.10 -2.77 -14.22
CA LEU A 110 -4.32 -1.61 -14.67
C LEU A 110 -3.12 -2.02 -15.54
N GLU A 111 -2.39 -3.06 -15.15
CA GLU A 111 -1.32 -3.63 -15.97
C GLU A 111 -1.86 -4.07 -17.35
N TYR A 112 -2.97 -4.81 -17.37
CA TYR A 112 -3.61 -5.23 -18.62
C TYR A 112 -3.98 -4.03 -19.49
N LEU A 113 -4.57 -3.00 -18.91
CA LEU A 113 -4.92 -1.77 -19.64
C LEU A 113 -3.66 -1.07 -20.19
N ILE A 114 -2.58 -0.98 -19.43
CA ILE A 114 -1.32 -0.40 -19.89
C ILE A 114 -0.76 -1.23 -21.07
N TYR A 115 -0.72 -2.55 -20.95
CA TYR A 115 -0.21 -3.42 -22.01
C TYR A 115 -1.03 -3.36 -23.30
N THR A 116 -2.34 -3.12 -23.22
CA THR A 116 -3.23 -3.07 -24.38
C THR A 116 -3.34 -1.69 -25.02
N THR A 117 -3.17 -0.60 -24.26
CA THR A 117 -3.42 0.76 -24.75
C THR A 117 -2.16 1.61 -24.94
N ALA A 118 -1.07 1.33 -24.19
CA ALA A 118 0.14 2.12 -24.29
C ALA A 118 1.01 1.70 -25.50
N SER A 119 1.62 2.68 -26.17
CA SER A 119 2.65 2.42 -27.19
C SER A 119 3.88 1.77 -26.55
N LEU A 120 4.64 1.00 -27.33
CA LEU A 120 5.83 0.26 -26.86
C LEU A 120 6.79 1.15 -26.04
N ASN A 121 7.06 2.36 -26.52
CA ASN A 121 7.99 3.31 -25.86
C ASN A 121 7.44 3.91 -24.55
N ARG A 122 6.14 3.82 -24.30
CA ARG A 122 5.50 4.35 -23.08
C ARG A 122 5.22 3.30 -22.02
N LYS A 123 5.20 2.03 -22.39
CA LYS A 123 4.84 0.94 -21.45
C LYS A 123 5.70 0.92 -20.20
N GLU A 124 7.02 1.01 -20.35
CA GLU A 124 7.93 1.01 -19.20
C GLU A 124 7.71 2.20 -18.27
N ILE A 125 7.42 3.37 -18.84
CA ILE A 125 7.14 4.59 -18.07
C ILE A 125 5.82 4.43 -17.30
N GLU A 126 4.77 3.94 -17.96
CA GLU A 126 3.44 3.75 -17.33
C GLU A 126 3.49 2.66 -16.25
N ILE A 127 4.23 1.57 -16.46
CA ILE A 127 4.42 0.52 -15.46
C ILE A 127 5.19 1.07 -14.24
N ARG A 128 6.22 1.88 -14.45
CA ARG A 128 6.94 2.53 -13.34
C ARG A 128 6.03 3.46 -12.55
N LYS A 129 5.23 4.28 -13.23
CA LYS A 129 4.24 5.16 -12.58
C LYS A 129 3.19 4.37 -11.80
N LEU A 130 2.73 3.24 -12.34
CA LEU A 130 1.83 2.33 -11.63
C LEU A 130 2.50 1.77 -10.37
N GLN A 131 3.79 1.38 -10.44
CA GLN A 131 4.53 0.91 -9.28
C GLN A 131 4.62 1.98 -8.19
N GLU A 132 4.85 3.26 -8.56
CA GLU A 132 4.84 4.37 -7.59
C GLU A 132 3.46 4.55 -6.93
N MET A 133 2.38 4.37 -7.68
CA MET A 133 1.02 4.41 -7.12
C MET A 133 0.77 3.25 -6.15
N ILE A 134 1.26 2.05 -6.45
CA ILE A 134 1.21 0.89 -5.54
C ILE A 134 2.01 1.19 -4.27
N ASN A 135 3.23 1.73 -4.42
CA ASN A 135 4.08 2.12 -3.29
C ASN A 135 3.37 3.15 -2.39
N PHE A 136 2.67 4.12 -2.98
CA PHE A 136 1.85 5.08 -2.24
C PHE A 136 0.72 4.39 -1.45
N CYS A 137 -0.03 3.50 -2.08
CA CYS A 137 -1.13 2.78 -1.42
C CYS A 137 -0.63 1.86 -0.28
N GLU A 138 0.55 1.28 -0.43
CA GLU A 138 1.16 0.38 0.56
C GLU A 138 2.06 1.10 1.57
N SER A 139 2.25 2.42 1.42
CA SER A 139 3.08 3.23 2.32
C SER A 139 2.55 3.22 3.75
N LYS A 140 3.46 3.11 4.70
CA LYS A 140 3.18 3.23 6.14
C LYS A 140 3.49 4.64 6.67
N GLY A 141 4.21 5.42 5.88
CA GLY A 141 4.55 6.80 6.18
C GLY A 141 3.41 7.78 5.95
N CYS A 142 3.67 9.06 6.16
CA CYS A 142 2.71 10.12 5.87
C CYS A 142 2.39 10.20 4.38
N LEU A 143 1.14 9.97 4.00
CA LEU A 143 0.72 9.96 2.60
C LEU A 143 0.91 11.32 1.91
N ARG A 144 0.70 12.44 2.63
CA ARG A 144 0.96 13.79 2.09
C ARG A 144 2.45 13.97 1.82
N HIS A 145 3.32 13.55 2.73
CA HIS A 145 4.76 13.60 2.54
C HIS A 145 5.19 12.78 1.30
N PHE A 146 4.61 11.59 1.10
CA PHE A 146 4.88 10.76 -0.08
C PHE A 146 4.56 11.51 -1.37
N ILE A 147 3.36 12.10 -1.48
CA ILE A 147 2.94 12.86 -2.67
C ILE A 147 3.88 14.07 -2.92
N LEU A 148 4.17 14.85 -1.88
CA LEU A 148 5.04 16.03 -2.01
C LEU A 148 6.46 15.66 -2.47
N ASN A 149 7.02 14.59 -1.92
CA ASN A 149 8.31 14.06 -2.37
C ASN A 149 8.27 13.56 -3.81
N TYR A 150 7.20 12.88 -4.21
CA TYR A 150 7.02 12.43 -5.59
C TYR A 150 7.08 13.59 -6.59
N PHE A 151 6.49 14.73 -6.24
CA PHE A 151 6.56 15.96 -7.05
C PHE A 151 7.84 16.79 -6.83
N GLY A 152 8.81 16.29 -6.06
CA GLY A 152 10.13 16.89 -5.87
C GLY A 152 10.19 18.01 -4.85
N GLU A 153 9.16 18.17 -4.00
CA GLU A 153 9.19 19.17 -2.91
C GLU A 153 10.19 18.74 -1.82
N LYS A 154 11.11 19.65 -1.51
CA LYS A 154 12.16 19.42 -0.51
C LYS A 154 11.72 19.91 0.86
N ASN A 155 12.25 19.30 1.91
CA ASN A 155 11.98 19.68 3.32
C ASN A 155 10.52 19.54 3.77
N THR A 156 9.79 18.59 3.20
CA THR A 156 8.43 18.26 3.64
C THR A 156 8.42 17.67 5.05
N ARG A 157 7.37 17.96 5.81
CA ARG A 157 7.19 17.37 7.13
C ARG A 157 6.83 15.89 6.99
N ASN A 158 7.46 15.03 7.78
CA ASN A 158 7.18 13.59 7.79
C ASN A 158 5.83 13.22 8.41
N TYR A 159 5.05 14.21 8.86
CA TYR A 159 3.77 14.03 9.54
C TYR A 159 2.84 15.20 9.23
N CYS A 160 1.63 14.95 8.77
CA CYS A 160 0.69 15.99 8.33
C CYS A 160 -0.53 16.19 9.24
N ASN A 161 -0.77 15.32 10.23
CA ASN A 161 -1.95 15.34 11.13
C ASN A 161 -3.31 15.21 10.42
N SER A 162 -3.37 14.78 9.16
CA SER A 162 -4.63 14.74 8.42
C SER A 162 -4.82 13.52 7.54
N CYS A 163 -3.76 12.81 7.14
CA CYS A 163 -3.90 11.59 6.36
C CYS A 163 -4.18 10.38 7.25
N SER A 164 -4.77 9.33 6.67
CA SER A 164 -5.14 8.11 7.40
C SER A 164 -3.98 7.48 8.17
N ASN A 165 -2.74 7.55 7.64
CA ASN A 165 -1.58 7.02 8.35
C ASN A 165 -1.15 7.89 9.53
N CYS A 166 -1.35 9.21 9.46
CA CYS A 166 -1.07 10.12 10.58
C CYS A 166 -2.15 10.10 11.67
N LEU A 167 -3.41 9.87 11.28
CA LEU A 167 -4.57 9.89 12.20
C LEU A 167 -4.82 8.56 12.91
N LYS A 168 -4.08 7.49 12.58
CA LYS A 168 -4.20 6.23 13.32
C LYS A 168 -3.81 6.42 14.77
N ASP A 169 -4.59 5.84 15.68
CA ASP A 169 -4.34 5.82 17.13
C ASP A 169 -3.19 4.89 17.54
N GLU A 170 -2.10 4.92 16.80
CA GLU A 170 -0.90 4.18 17.10
C GLU A 170 0.13 5.11 17.73
N GLU A 171 0.81 4.64 18.75
CA GLU A 171 1.89 5.40 19.39
C GLU A 171 3.08 5.58 18.44
N ILE A 172 3.65 6.78 18.44
CA ILE A 172 4.95 7.02 17.79
C ILE A 172 6.00 6.30 18.62
N ARG A 173 6.66 5.30 18.05
CA ARG A 173 7.74 4.56 18.70
C ARG A 173 9.10 4.91 18.11
N ASP A 174 10.14 4.75 18.93
CA ASP A 174 11.53 4.94 18.52
C ASP A 174 12.08 3.63 17.95
N TYR A 175 12.27 3.59 16.63
CA TYR A 175 12.84 2.47 15.89
C TYR A 175 14.31 2.72 15.49
N THR A 176 15.01 3.59 16.20
CA THR A 176 16.40 3.96 15.87
C THR A 176 17.32 2.75 15.87
N ILE A 177 17.19 1.85 16.85
CA ILE A 177 18.04 0.65 16.98
C ILE A 177 17.77 -0.33 15.84
N GLU A 178 16.50 -0.59 15.52
CA GLU A 178 16.10 -1.45 14.40
C GLU A 178 16.60 -0.87 13.08
N ALA A 179 16.45 0.43 12.87
CA ALA A 179 16.98 1.12 11.71
C ALA A 179 18.50 1.00 11.60
N GLN A 180 19.23 1.16 12.71
CA GLN A 180 20.69 0.98 12.75
C GLN A 180 21.09 -0.45 12.38
N LYS A 181 20.39 -1.47 12.90
CA LYS A 181 20.63 -2.88 12.54
C LYS A 181 20.46 -3.10 11.04
N ILE A 182 19.37 -2.58 10.46
CA ILE A 182 19.05 -2.69 9.02
C ILE A 182 20.10 -1.94 8.18
N LEU A 183 20.36 -0.66 8.47
CA LEU A 183 21.34 0.15 7.73
C LEU A 183 22.76 -0.40 7.83
N SER A 184 23.14 -0.98 8.98
CA SER A 184 24.41 -1.69 9.15
C SER A 184 24.49 -2.93 8.27
N CYS A 185 23.38 -3.65 8.08
CA CYS A 185 23.31 -4.78 7.16
C CYS A 185 23.48 -4.32 5.71
N VAL A 186 22.82 -3.24 5.31
CA VAL A 186 22.99 -2.62 3.98
C VAL A 186 24.44 -2.26 3.73
N TYR A 187 25.08 -1.56 4.67
CA TYR A 187 26.50 -1.18 4.60
C TYR A 187 27.43 -2.38 4.45
N ARG A 188 27.29 -3.40 5.33
CA ARG A 188 28.17 -4.57 5.38
C ARG A 188 27.98 -5.49 4.17
N SER A 189 26.78 -5.50 3.58
CA SER A 189 26.49 -6.20 2.33
C SER A 189 26.90 -5.41 1.08
N ARG A 190 27.65 -4.31 1.24
CA ARG A 190 28.18 -3.44 0.19
C ARG A 190 27.08 -2.85 -0.71
N GLU A 191 25.88 -2.66 -0.15
CA GLU A 191 24.74 -2.06 -0.87
C GLU A 191 24.36 -2.78 -2.18
N LYS A 192 24.52 -4.09 -2.23
CA LYS A 192 24.33 -4.91 -3.45
C LYS A 192 23.03 -5.69 -3.49
N TYR A 193 22.24 -5.66 -2.41
CA TYR A 193 21.10 -6.54 -2.25
C TYR A 193 19.80 -5.77 -2.06
N GLY A 194 18.72 -6.39 -2.54
CA GLY A 194 17.36 -5.92 -2.34
C GLY A 194 16.77 -6.35 -0.99
N ILE A 195 15.57 -5.84 -0.72
CA ILE A 195 14.88 -5.98 0.57
C ILE A 195 14.80 -7.44 1.03
N SER A 196 14.36 -8.37 0.15
CA SER A 196 14.15 -9.78 0.53
C SER A 196 15.43 -10.45 1.05
N VAL A 197 16.56 -10.26 0.35
CA VAL A 197 17.84 -10.86 0.75
C VAL A 197 18.33 -10.26 2.07
N LEU A 198 18.18 -8.94 2.27
CA LEU A 198 18.58 -8.28 3.52
C LEU A 198 17.72 -8.75 4.71
N VAL A 199 16.42 -8.95 4.50
CA VAL A 199 15.53 -9.52 5.52
C VAL A 199 15.97 -10.93 5.90
N ASP A 200 16.31 -11.78 4.92
CA ASP A 200 16.77 -13.14 5.17
C ASP A 200 18.11 -13.15 5.95
N VAL A 201 19.04 -12.25 5.61
CA VAL A 201 20.30 -12.08 6.35
C VAL A 201 20.03 -11.64 7.79
N LEU A 202 19.22 -10.61 7.99
CA LEU A 202 18.89 -10.07 9.31
C LEU A 202 18.19 -11.09 10.21
N ARG A 203 17.39 -11.98 9.63
CA ARG A 203 16.73 -13.07 10.36
C ARG A 203 17.61 -14.31 10.56
N GLY A 204 18.76 -14.39 9.91
CA GLY A 204 19.59 -15.57 9.96
C GLY A 204 19.02 -16.75 9.17
N MET A 205 18.31 -16.50 8.07
CA MET A 205 17.78 -17.52 7.19
C MET A 205 18.89 -18.12 6.32
N THR A 206 18.81 -19.41 6.06
CA THR A 206 19.72 -20.12 5.17
C THR A 206 19.15 -20.21 3.77
N GLY A 207 19.98 -20.02 2.75
CA GLY A 207 19.57 -20.15 1.35
C GLY A 207 20.79 -20.15 0.43
N PRO A 208 20.66 -20.65 -0.81
CA PRO A 208 21.79 -20.77 -1.74
C PRO A 208 22.53 -19.44 -1.95
N LYS A 209 21.78 -18.34 -2.12
CA LYS A 209 22.36 -17.00 -2.33
C LYS A 209 23.12 -16.50 -1.11
N ILE A 210 22.60 -16.74 0.10
CA ILE A 210 23.22 -16.31 1.35
C ILE A 210 24.54 -17.06 1.57
N VAL A 211 24.59 -18.36 1.27
CA VAL A 211 25.79 -19.18 1.42
C VAL A 211 26.82 -18.85 0.35
N ASN A 212 26.42 -18.78 -0.92
CA ASN A 212 27.30 -18.51 -2.07
C ASN A 212 27.96 -17.12 -1.95
N ASP A 213 27.20 -16.11 -1.53
CA ASP A 213 27.70 -14.74 -1.37
C ASP A 213 28.33 -14.51 0.02
N LYS A 214 28.45 -15.57 0.84
CA LYS A 214 29.03 -15.54 2.21
C LYS A 214 28.36 -14.53 3.14
N LEU A 215 27.07 -14.23 2.93
CA LEU A 215 26.31 -13.28 3.75
C LEU A 215 26.06 -13.81 5.17
N ASN A 216 26.10 -15.11 5.37
CA ASN A 216 26.02 -15.76 6.68
C ASN A 216 27.26 -15.47 7.58
N ARG A 217 28.32 -14.88 7.02
CA ARG A 217 29.52 -14.48 7.78
C ARG A 217 29.48 -13.02 8.24
N LEU A 218 28.47 -12.27 7.83
CA LEU A 218 28.32 -10.88 8.26
C LEU A 218 27.96 -10.82 9.74
N THR A 219 28.52 -9.85 10.47
CA THR A 219 28.17 -9.63 11.87
C THR A 219 26.72 -9.22 12.08
N THR A 220 26.02 -8.87 11.00
CA THR A 220 24.59 -8.56 10.98
C THR A 220 23.70 -9.76 10.64
N TYR A 221 24.29 -10.94 10.46
CA TYR A 221 23.53 -12.17 10.22
C TYR A 221 22.80 -12.61 11.48
N GLY A 222 21.47 -12.72 11.40
CA GLY A 222 20.63 -13.18 12.51
C GLY A 222 20.42 -12.18 13.66
N ILE A 223 20.87 -10.92 13.54
CA ILE A 223 20.72 -9.92 14.62
C ILE A 223 19.27 -9.45 14.85
N MET A 224 18.36 -9.81 13.97
CA MET A 224 16.92 -9.53 14.05
C MET A 224 16.08 -10.82 13.93
N LYS A 225 16.60 -11.96 14.39
CA LYS A 225 15.93 -13.26 14.32
C LYS A 225 14.60 -13.30 15.11
N GLU A 226 14.49 -12.46 16.12
CA GLU A 226 13.30 -12.30 16.96
C GLU A 226 12.14 -11.61 16.26
N TYR A 227 12.42 -10.85 15.17
CA TYR A 227 11.40 -10.12 14.44
C TYR A 227 10.86 -10.92 13.26
N SER A 228 9.58 -10.69 12.91
CA SER A 228 8.98 -11.29 11.72
C SER A 228 9.56 -10.69 10.43
N SER A 229 9.52 -11.45 9.32
CA SER A 229 9.92 -10.94 8.00
C SER A 229 9.10 -9.72 7.59
N ARG A 230 7.82 -9.69 7.97
CA ARG A 230 6.91 -8.60 7.68
C ARG A 230 7.31 -7.34 8.41
N PHE A 231 7.56 -7.42 9.71
CA PHE A 231 8.01 -6.30 10.54
C PHE A 231 9.28 -5.64 9.98
N ILE A 232 10.31 -6.44 9.66
CA ILE A 232 11.56 -5.91 9.09
C ILE A 232 11.30 -5.24 7.72
N LYS A 233 10.45 -5.83 6.86
CA LYS A 233 10.08 -5.24 5.58
C LYS A 233 9.35 -3.91 5.75
N ASP A 234 8.44 -3.83 6.73
CA ASP A 234 7.65 -2.62 6.99
C ASP A 234 8.57 -1.50 7.51
N ILE A 235 9.56 -1.79 8.38
CA ILE A 235 10.57 -0.81 8.77
C ILE A 235 11.39 -0.37 7.54
N ILE A 236 11.88 -1.29 6.71
CA ILE A 236 12.66 -0.94 5.51
C ILE A 236 11.85 -0.04 4.57
N LYS A 237 10.58 -0.37 4.32
CA LYS A 237 9.69 0.47 3.49
C LYS A 237 9.53 1.86 4.10
N THR A 238 9.31 1.95 5.41
CA THR A 238 9.19 3.24 6.10
C THR A 238 10.50 4.05 6.02
N LEU A 239 11.65 3.40 6.12
CA LEU A 239 12.95 4.07 5.95
C LEU A 239 13.13 4.63 4.51
N ILE A 240 12.62 3.93 3.50
CA ILE A 240 12.60 4.40 2.11
C ILE A 240 11.64 5.58 1.99
N ASP A 241 10.42 5.46 2.45
CA ASP A 241 9.36 6.48 2.37
C ASP A 241 9.80 7.82 3.00
N PHE A 242 10.55 7.76 4.12
CA PHE A 242 11.10 8.94 4.79
C PHE A 242 12.43 9.42 4.22
N GLY A 243 12.91 8.76 3.16
CA GLY A 243 14.18 9.08 2.54
C GLY A 243 15.38 8.91 3.46
N TYR A 244 15.32 7.96 4.39
CA TYR A 244 16.44 7.58 5.24
C TYR A 244 17.39 6.59 4.56
N VAL A 245 16.91 5.91 3.52
CA VAL A 245 17.67 5.02 2.65
C VAL A 245 17.09 5.14 1.23
N ASP A 246 17.95 5.08 0.21
CA ASP A 246 17.52 5.19 -1.17
C ASP A 246 17.30 3.80 -1.76
N LEU A 247 16.25 3.66 -2.58
CA LEU A 247 16.02 2.47 -3.39
C LEU A 247 16.50 2.77 -4.82
N LYS A 248 17.62 2.16 -5.23
CA LYS A 248 18.11 2.30 -6.60
C LYS A 248 17.46 1.23 -7.48
N GLU A 249 16.68 1.68 -8.44
CA GLU A 249 16.08 0.81 -9.46
C GLU A 249 17.14 0.32 -10.45
N GLY A 250 16.98 -0.92 -10.90
CA GLY A 250 17.82 -1.59 -11.88
C GLY A 250 17.20 -2.94 -12.18
N THR A 251 17.93 -3.85 -12.81
CA THR A 251 17.49 -5.25 -13.01
C THR A 251 17.03 -5.90 -11.70
N TYR A 252 17.60 -5.47 -10.58
CA TYR A 252 17.16 -5.76 -9.21
C TYR A 252 17.24 -4.47 -8.39
N SER A 253 16.15 -4.12 -7.70
CA SER A 253 16.12 -2.98 -6.79
C SER A 253 17.06 -3.20 -5.61
N MET A 254 17.98 -2.26 -5.36
CA MET A 254 19.00 -2.35 -4.31
C MET A 254 18.89 -1.18 -3.35
N LEU A 255 19.11 -1.42 -2.06
CA LEU A 255 19.16 -0.37 -1.05
C LEU A 255 20.53 0.32 -1.04
N LYS A 256 20.51 1.67 -1.02
CA LYS A 256 21.69 2.54 -0.99
C LYS A 256 21.64 3.48 0.20
N LEU A 257 22.75 3.59 0.91
CA LEU A 257 22.87 4.55 2.00
C LEU A 257 23.01 5.97 1.48
N ASN A 258 22.44 6.92 2.21
CA ASN A 258 22.52 8.34 1.92
C ASN A 258 23.01 9.13 3.16
N LYS A 259 23.03 10.46 3.07
CA LYS A 259 23.48 11.32 4.17
C LYS A 259 22.67 11.13 5.47
N LYS A 260 21.36 10.87 5.35
CA LYS A 260 20.50 10.63 6.52
C LYS A 260 20.79 9.26 7.15
N SER A 261 21.01 8.23 6.33
CA SER A 261 21.42 6.89 6.82
C SER A 261 22.67 6.97 7.70
N LEU A 262 23.67 7.76 7.27
CA LEU A 262 24.93 7.92 8.03
C LEU A 262 24.71 8.61 9.37
N LYS A 263 23.79 9.61 9.43
CA LYS A 263 23.42 10.26 10.69
C LYS A 263 22.74 9.29 11.66
N ILE A 264 21.85 8.43 11.16
CA ILE A 264 21.18 7.39 11.96
C ILE A 264 22.21 6.39 12.50
N LEU A 265 23.12 5.91 11.64
CA LEU A 265 24.20 4.98 12.05
C LEU A 265 25.10 5.57 13.13
N LYS A 266 25.33 6.89 13.12
CA LYS A 266 26.11 7.61 14.14
C LYS A 266 25.31 8.04 15.37
N SER A 267 24.04 7.68 15.46
CA SER A 267 23.12 8.12 16.53
C SER A 267 22.88 9.65 16.57
N GLU A 268 23.16 10.35 15.49
CA GLU A 268 22.94 11.79 15.34
C GLU A 268 21.47 12.12 14.94
N MET A 269 20.68 11.10 14.59
CA MET A 269 19.28 11.25 14.18
C MET A 269 18.46 10.07 14.72
N LYS A 270 17.34 10.39 15.35
CA LYS A 270 16.33 9.40 15.76
C LYS A 270 15.39 9.03 14.62
N VAL A 271 14.89 7.82 14.67
CA VAL A 271 13.93 7.26 13.71
C VAL A 271 12.61 7.00 14.43
N LEU A 272 11.72 8.00 14.33
CA LEU A 272 10.45 7.99 15.03
C LEU A 272 9.32 7.86 14.00
N PHE A 273 8.49 6.82 14.10
CA PHE A 273 7.32 6.64 13.24
C PHE A 273 6.27 5.73 13.89
N LYS A 274 5.08 5.70 13.27
CA LYS A 274 4.02 4.76 13.60
C LYS A 274 4.18 3.55 12.68
N LEU A 275 4.34 2.36 13.25
CA LEU A 275 4.16 1.11 12.52
C LEU A 275 2.79 0.56 12.89
N ASN A 276 2.00 0.21 11.87
CA ASN A 276 0.86 -0.67 12.12
C ASN A 276 1.43 -1.97 12.66
N GLU A 277 1.30 -2.19 13.93
CA GLU A 277 1.25 -3.52 14.47
C GLU A 277 -0.08 -4.12 13.95
N SER A 278 -0.13 -4.41 12.63
CA SER A 278 -1.11 -5.37 12.18
C SER A 278 -0.75 -6.64 12.89
N GLU A 279 -1.51 -6.92 13.94
CA GLU A 279 -1.45 -8.11 14.79
C GLU A 279 -0.01 -8.64 14.82
N GLU A 280 0.71 -8.44 15.93
CA GLU A 280 1.89 -9.23 16.17
C GLU A 280 1.58 -10.59 15.57
N GLU A 281 2.33 -11.04 14.54
CA GLU A 281 2.53 -12.46 14.40
C GLU A 281 3.18 -12.85 15.73
N VAL A 282 2.34 -12.99 16.73
CA VAL A 282 2.63 -13.66 17.99
C VAL A 282 3.42 -14.87 17.53
N MET A 283 4.64 -14.94 17.98
CA MET A 283 5.62 -15.93 17.55
C MET A 283 4.89 -17.26 17.39
N LEU A 284 4.62 -17.66 16.15
CA LEU A 284 3.80 -18.82 15.84
C LEU A 284 4.30 -19.96 16.71
N ASN A 285 3.48 -20.45 17.61
CA ASN A 285 3.81 -21.66 18.35
C ASN A 285 3.84 -22.81 17.35
N LYS A 286 5.00 -22.94 16.68
CA LYS A 286 5.24 -23.87 15.57
C LYS A 286 4.92 -25.31 15.98
N GLU A 287 5.18 -25.66 17.22
CA GLU A 287 4.87 -26.99 17.73
C GLU A 287 3.35 -27.20 17.79
N LEU A 288 2.63 -26.28 18.42
CA LEU A 288 1.17 -26.37 18.52
C LEU A 288 0.51 -26.26 17.13
N PHE A 289 0.99 -25.36 16.28
CA PHE A 289 0.52 -25.25 14.90
C PHE A 289 0.67 -26.57 14.13
N ASN A 290 1.84 -27.22 14.22
CA ASN A 290 2.08 -28.50 13.55
C ASN A 290 1.19 -29.62 14.13
N ILE A 291 0.99 -29.66 15.45
CA ILE A 291 0.07 -30.61 16.09
C ILE A 291 -1.36 -30.40 15.57
N LEU A 292 -1.85 -29.14 15.54
CA LEU A 292 -3.18 -28.80 15.04
C LEU A 292 -3.33 -29.11 13.54
N ARG A 293 -2.29 -28.85 12.75
CA ARG A 293 -2.26 -29.14 11.31
C ARG A 293 -2.35 -30.65 11.05
N ASN A 294 -1.62 -31.46 11.79
CA ASN A 294 -1.67 -32.92 11.69
C ASN A 294 -3.02 -33.44 12.14
N TRP A 295 -3.54 -32.98 13.27
CA TRP A 295 -4.88 -33.31 13.74
C TRP A 295 -5.96 -32.98 12.68
N ARG A 296 -5.92 -31.80 12.08
CA ARG A 296 -6.83 -31.40 11.01
C ARG A 296 -6.74 -32.35 9.80
N LYS A 297 -5.52 -32.75 9.41
CA LYS A 297 -5.29 -33.69 8.30
C LYS A 297 -5.91 -35.06 8.60
N ASP A 298 -5.69 -35.58 9.80
CA ASP A 298 -6.25 -36.89 10.22
C ASP A 298 -7.76 -36.84 10.31
N ARG A 299 -8.32 -35.74 10.81
CA ARG A 299 -9.77 -35.54 10.89
C ARG A 299 -10.40 -35.46 9.49
N ALA A 300 -9.79 -34.71 8.58
CA ALA A 300 -10.23 -34.57 7.19
C ALA A 300 -10.24 -35.94 6.46
N LEU A 301 -9.22 -36.77 6.72
CA LEU A 301 -9.13 -38.11 6.15
C LEU A 301 -10.27 -39.02 6.64
N LYS A 302 -10.60 -38.95 7.94
CA LYS A 302 -11.71 -39.73 8.54
C LYS A 302 -13.09 -39.29 8.02
N GLU A 303 -13.26 -38.01 7.71
CA GLU A 303 -14.52 -37.44 7.22
C GLU A 303 -14.63 -37.42 5.69
N GLY A 304 -13.59 -37.82 4.97
CA GLY A 304 -13.54 -37.82 3.49
C GLY A 304 -13.61 -36.44 2.87
N ILE A 305 -13.19 -35.38 3.59
CA ILE A 305 -13.22 -34.00 3.13
C ILE A 305 -11.82 -33.39 3.04
N LYS A 306 -11.69 -32.22 2.40
CA LYS A 306 -10.40 -31.53 2.31
C LYS A 306 -10.07 -30.81 3.62
N PRO A 307 -8.79 -30.82 4.09
CA PRO A 307 -8.39 -30.26 5.38
C PRO A 307 -8.83 -28.80 5.62
N TYR A 308 -8.78 -27.94 4.60
CA TYR A 308 -9.15 -26.53 4.69
C TYR A 308 -10.66 -26.30 4.94
N ILE A 309 -11.51 -27.33 4.75
CA ILE A 309 -12.95 -27.24 5.04
C ILE A 309 -13.19 -27.32 6.55
N ILE A 310 -12.33 -28.01 7.31
CA ILE A 310 -12.42 -28.08 8.77
C ILE A 310 -12.01 -26.73 9.38
N PHE A 311 -10.79 -26.26 9.09
CA PHE A 311 -10.27 -24.95 9.48
C PHE A 311 -9.32 -24.42 8.41
N SER A 312 -9.34 -23.11 8.17
CA SER A 312 -8.35 -22.43 7.34
C SER A 312 -6.97 -22.42 8.04
N ASP A 313 -5.89 -22.22 7.30
CA ASP A 313 -4.57 -22.07 7.90
C ASP A 313 -4.49 -20.83 8.80
N SER A 314 -5.19 -19.75 8.46
CA SER A 314 -5.31 -18.55 9.29
C SER A 314 -5.97 -18.84 10.65
N THR A 315 -7.02 -19.66 10.66
CA THR A 315 -7.68 -20.09 11.90
C THR A 315 -6.73 -20.93 12.77
N LEU A 316 -5.97 -21.85 12.18
CA LEU A 316 -4.99 -22.64 12.94
C LEU A 316 -3.87 -21.78 13.51
N ILE A 317 -3.43 -20.76 12.78
CA ILE A 317 -2.46 -19.76 13.25
C ILE A 317 -3.02 -19.01 14.47
N GLN A 318 -4.25 -18.53 14.39
CA GLN A 318 -4.90 -17.84 15.51
C GLN A 318 -5.02 -18.75 16.75
N ILE A 319 -5.49 -19.98 16.59
CA ILE A 319 -5.62 -20.94 17.70
C ILE A 319 -4.25 -21.24 18.32
N SER A 320 -3.20 -21.43 17.50
CA SER A 320 -1.86 -21.72 18.02
C SER A 320 -1.21 -20.56 18.75
N ASN A 321 -1.62 -19.34 18.44
CA ASN A 321 -1.12 -18.13 19.08
C ASN A 321 -1.86 -17.78 20.37
N VAL A 322 -3.20 -17.86 20.34
CA VAL A 322 -4.06 -17.50 21.49
C VAL A 322 -4.08 -18.59 22.55
N VAL A 323 -3.86 -19.87 22.15
CA VAL A 323 -3.91 -21.06 23.04
C VAL A 323 -5.16 -21.01 23.94
N PRO A 324 -6.37 -21.00 23.36
CA PRO A 324 -7.60 -20.86 24.14
C PRO A 324 -7.73 -22.00 25.14
N LYS A 325 -7.98 -21.67 26.41
CA LYS A 325 -8.14 -22.66 27.50
C LYS A 325 -9.61 -23.03 27.76
N ASN A 326 -10.54 -22.24 27.22
CA ASN A 326 -11.97 -22.40 27.43
C ASN A 326 -12.74 -22.44 26.10
N LYS A 327 -14.00 -22.86 26.13
CA LYS A 327 -14.90 -22.91 24.97
C LYS A 327 -15.62 -21.58 24.68
N GLU A 328 -15.36 -20.53 25.46
CA GLU A 328 -15.92 -19.19 25.31
C GLU A 328 -15.07 -18.32 24.41
#